data_d6b8c98b7657e010c261157be29a56af
#
_entry.id   d6b8c98b7657e010c261157be29a56af
#
_cell.length_a   1.000
_cell.length_b   1.000
_cell.length_c   1.000
_cell.angle_alpha   90.00
_cell.angle_beta   90.00
_cell.angle_gamma   90.00
#
_symmetry.space_group_name_H-M   'P 1'
#
loop_
_entity.id
_entity.type
_entity.pdbx_description
1 polymer ?
#
loop_
_entity_poly.entity_id
_entity_poly.type
_entity_poly.pdbx_seq_one_letter_code
_entity_poly.pdbx_strand_id
1 'polypeptide(L)'
;MYFKTLLFISLLGFSYLFADTKLLILGSGTPNPNPERSGSAYAIIANDESYLIDFGPGVIRRASAFSPTWGGEFKAMEIQNLKYAFLTHLHSDHSAGLADLILSPWVLERNEPLNLFGPKGLKEMAEKISEAYSVDIDYRINGSQPSNLEGYKTKVREISEGIIFRDKNIIVEAFENNHGDFRNSFGFVFTTHDKKIVFSGDTAYSEKVIEKAKGADVLVHEVYSEKAVSYTHLRAHETPAN
;
A
#
# COMPACT_ATOMS: atom_id res chain seq x y z
N MET A 1 10.74 64.64 29.78
CA MET A 1 11.55 63.63 29.11
C MET A 1 10.72 62.33 29.07
N TYR A 2 10.01 62.06 27.95
CA TYR A 2 9.12 60.90 27.83
C TYR A 2 9.86 59.79 27.10
N PHE A 3 10.12 58.68 27.77
CA PHE A 3 10.63 57.43 27.19
C PHE A 3 9.48 56.71 26.47
N LYS A 4 9.53 56.63 25.14
CA LYS A 4 8.64 55.77 24.35
C LYS A 4 9.27 54.37 24.30
N THR A 5 8.68 53.41 25.04
CA THR A 5 9.02 52.01 24.96
C THR A 5 8.40 51.42 23.68
N LEU A 6 9.25 51.07 22.70
CA LEU A 6 8.82 50.37 21.50
C LEU A 6 8.70 48.87 21.83
N LEU A 7 7.48 48.35 21.82
CA LEU A 7 7.21 46.93 21.98
C LEU A 7 7.41 46.24 20.62
N PHE A 8 8.53 45.49 20.46
CA PHE A 8 8.75 44.64 19.31
C PHE A 8 7.98 43.33 19.53
N ILE A 9 6.84 43.16 18.88
CA ILE A 9 6.14 41.86 18.76
C ILE A 9 6.80 41.08 17.63
N SER A 10 7.69 40.15 17.97
CA SER A 10 8.22 39.16 17.04
C SER A 10 7.11 38.12 16.76
N LEU A 11 6.47 38.25 15.59
CA LEU A 11 5.66 37.16 15.05
C LEU A 11 6.62 36.02 14.63
N LEU A 12 6.83 35.08 15.52
CA LEU A 12 7.38 33.75 15.17
C LEU A 12 6.32 33.03 14.34
N GLY A 13 6.39 33.17 13.02
CA GLY A 13 5.68 32.32 12.10
C GLY A 13 6.16 30.89 12.27
N PHE A 14 5.37 30.02 12.89
CA PHE A 14 5.57 28.59 12.84
C PHE A 14 5.29 28.15 11.40
N SER A 15 6.32 28.11 10.56
CA SER A 15 6.28 27.38 9.31
C SER A 15 6.26 25.89 9.70
N TYR A 16 5.12 25.25 9.57
CA TYR A 16 5.06 23.78 9.57
C TYR A 16 5.83 23.31 8.34
N LEU A 17 7.06 22.86 8.54
CA LEU A 17 7.82 22.14 7.53
C LEU A 17 7.16 20.76 7.38
N PHE A 18 6.24 20.63 6.45
CA PHE A 18 5.80 19.31 6.02
C PHE A 18 6.95 18.65 5.27
N ALA A 19 7.24 17.39 5.59
CA ALA A 19 8.20 16.62 4.83
C ALA A 19 7.64 16.30 3.44
N ASP A 20 8.47 16.41 2.39
CA ASP A 20 8.08 16.07 1.03
C ASP A 20 7.50 14.65 0.95
N THR A 21 6.42 14.48 0.20
CA THR A 21 5.85 13.17 -0.08
C THR A 21 6.82 12.33 -0.93
N LYS A 22 7.04 11.08 -0.53
CA LYS A 22 7.87 10.12 -1.28
C LYS A 22 7.01 8.97 -1.78
N LEU A 23 7.29 8.51 -3.00
CA LEU A 23 6.76 7.27 -3.56
C LEU A 23 7.89 6.26 -3.67
N LEU A 24 7.72 5.10 -3.04
CA LEU A 24 8.65 3.98 -3.10
C LEU A 24 8.05 2.84 -3.92
N ILE A 25 8.82 2.27 -4.83
CA ILE A 25 8.46 1.06 -5.57
C ILE A 25 9.09 -0.13 -4.85
N LEU A 26 8.26 -0.94 -4.17
CA LEU A 26 8.69 -2.11 -3.43
C LEU A 26 8.73 -3.35 -4.32
N GLY A 27 7.84 -3.42 -5.30
CA GLY A 27 7.75 -4.49 -6.26
C GLY A 27 6.95 -4.08 -7.49
N SER A 28 7.38 -4.55 -8.65
CA SER A 28 6.74 -4.33 -9.95
C SER A 28 6.66 -5.64 -10.74
N GLY A 29 6.64 -6.77 -10.03
CA GLY A 29 6.51 -8.10 -10.61
C GLY A 29 5.06 -8.40 -10.99
N THR A 30 4.89 -9.42 -11.78
CA THR A 30 3.63 -9.98 -12.26
C THR A 30 3.45 -11.38 -11.64
N PRO A 31 2.40 -12.16 -11.95
CA PRO A 31 2.30 -13.54 -11.49
C PRO A 31 3.48 -14.46 -11.88
N ASN A 32 4.28 -14.05 -12.87
CA ASN A 32 5.50 -14.78 -13.23
C ASN A 32 6.57 -14.58 -12.14
N PRO A 33 7.09 -15.68 -11.54
CA PRO A 33 8.04 -15.57 -10.42
C PRO A 33 9.45 -15.17 -10.88
N ASN A 34 9.60 -13.92 -11.31
CA ASN A 34 10.91 -13.38 -11.63
C ASN A 34 11.70 -13.14 -10.33
N PRO A 35 12.87 -13.76 -10.10
CA PRO A 35 13.63 -13.63 -8.86
C PRO A 35 14.13 -12.21 -8.57
N GLU A 36 14.24 -11.36 -9.59
CA GLU A 36 14.70 -9.98 -9.46
C GLU A 36 13.57 -8.98 -9.19
N ARG A 37 12.30 -9.41 -9.26
CA ARG A 37 11.12 -8.55 -9.11
C ARG A 37 10.11 -9.16 -8.15
N SER A 38 9.97 -8.55 -7.00
CA SER A 38 8.87 -8.84 -6.06
C SER A 38 7.52 -8.49 -6.68
N GLY A 39 6.45 -9.12 -6.21
CA GLY A 39 5.08 -8.83 -6.63
C GLY A 39 4.71 -7.36 -6.43
N SER A 40 3.62 -6.94 -7.07
CA SER A 40 3.16 -5.55 -7.05
C SER A 40 3.03 -5.03 -5.63
N ALA A 41 3.79 -4.00 -5.28
CA ALA A 41 3.74 -3.34 -3.98
C ALA A 41 4.41 -1.96 -4.04
N TYR A 42 3.79 -0.97 -3.44
CA TYR A 42 4.29 0.40 -3.37
C TYR A 42 4.09 0.97 -1.97
N ALA A 43 4.80 2.04 -1.63
CA ALA A 43 4.56 2.80 -0.42
C ALA A 43 4.58 4.30 -0.71
N ILE A 44 3.63 5.03 -0.14
CA ILE A 44 3.69 6.49 -0.04
C ILE A 44 4.11 6.82 1.37
N ILE A 45 5.11 7.70 1.51
CA ILE A 45 5.51 8.28 2.80
C ILE A 45 5.07 9.73 2.81
N ALA A 46 4.26 10.11 3.79
CA ALA A 46 3.83 11.48 4.04
C ALA A 46 3.97 11.79 5.52
N ASN A 47 4.77 12.81 5.89
CA ASN A 47 5.03 13.22 7.27
C ASN A 47 5.39 12.05 8.21
N ASP A 48 6.37 11.22 7.82
CA ASP A 48 6.87 10.07 8.57
C ASP A 48 5.83 8.93 8.82
N GLU A 49 4.70 8.92 8.11
CA GLU A 49 3.76 7.81 8.08
C GLU A 49 3.81 7.11 6.72
N SER A 50 3.70 5.78 6.72
CA SER A 50 3.71 4.97 5.49
C SER A 50 2.34 4.41 5.16
N TYR A 51 1.99 4.43 3.87
CA TYR A 51 0.76 3.92 3.30
C TYR A 51 1.12 2.96 2.18
N LEU A 52 0.86 1.67 2.38
CA LEU A 52 1.16 0.64 1.39
C LEU A 52 0.04 0.55 0.36
N ILE A 53 0.42 0.35 -0.90
CA ILE A 53 -0.51 0.08 -2.01
C ILE A 53 -0.09 -1.27 -2.60
N ASP A 54 -0.98 -2.21 -2.56
CA ASP A 54 -0.77 -3.62 -2.83
C ASP A 54 0.30 -4.24 -1.91
N PHE A 55 0.28 -5.54 -1.79
CA PHE A 55 1.18 -6.30 -0.96
C PHE A 55 1.46 -7.67 -1.58
N GLY A 56 1.99 -7.64 -2.80
CA GLY A 56 2.43 -8.84 -3.50
C GLY A 56 3.56 -9.57 -2.77
N PRO A 57 3.95 -10.76 -3.24
CA PRO A 57 5.01 -11.56 -2.64
C PRO A 57 6.29 -10.76 -2.45
N GLY A 58 6.86 -10.80 -1.23
CA GLY A 58 8.12 -10.14 -0.90
C GLY A 58 7.98 -8.70 -0.37
N VAL A 59 6.77 -8.17 -0.21
CA VAL A 59 6.51 -6.79 0.23
C VAL A 59 7.29 -6.40 1.48
N ILE A 60 7.31 -7.26 2.52
CA ILE A 60 7.97 -6.95 3.80
C ILE A 60 9.49 -6.88 3.63
N ARG A 61 10.11 -7.81 2.91
CA ARG A 61 11.56 -7.78 2.65
C ARG A 61 11.97 -6.55 1.86
N ARG A 62 11.15 -6.14 0.91
CA ARG A 62 11.38 -4.93 0.10
C ARG A 62 11.15 -3.67 0.91
N ALA A 63 10.12 -3.63 1.76
CA ALA A 63 9.89 -2.51 2.69
C ALA A 63 11.07 -2.34 3.65
N SER A 64 11.56 -3.45 4.24
CA SER A 64 12.72 -3.45 5.13
C SER A 64 13.96 -2.80 4.50
N ALA A 65 14.21 -3.01 3.21
CA ALA A 65 15.37 -2.45 2.52
C ALA A 65 15.39 -0.91 2.50
N PHE A 66 14.25 -0.27 2.74
CA PHE A 66 14.13 1.19 2.84
C PHE A 66 14.20 1.69 4.29
N SER A 67 14.20 0.78 5.27
CA SER A 67 14.27 1.16 6.70
C SER A 67 15.69 1.37 7.20
N PRO A 68 15.91 2.24 8.20
CA PRO A 68 17.20 2.46 8.82
C PRO A 68 17.84 1.19 9.39
N THR A 69 17.05 0.26 9.91
CA THR A 69 17.53 -1.04 10.42
C THR A 69 18.34 -1.82 9.38
N TRP A 70 18.04 -1.63 8.08
CA TRP A 70 18.74 -2.28 6.98
C TRP A 70 19.49 -1.30 6.07
N GLY A 71 19.81 -0.10 6.58
CA GLY A 71 20.60 0.90 5.87
C GLY A 71 19.80 1.81 4.92
N GLY A 72 18.48 1.75 4.95
CA GLY A 72 17.61 2.69 4.24
C GLY A 72 17.45 4.01 5.00
N GLU A 73 16.71 4.94 4.39
CA GLU A 73 16.62 6.33 4.89
C GLU A 73 15.30 6.61 5.62
N PHE A 74 14.26 5.75 5.47
CA PHE A 74 12.90 6.08 5.87
C PHE A 74 12.48 5.36 7.16
N LYS A 75 12.43 6.09 8.27
CA LYS A 75 11.93 5.57 9.55
C LYS A 75 10.49 5.05 9.46
N ALA A 76 9.67 5.65 8.61
CA ALA A 76 8.30 5.19 8.33
C ALA A 76 8.25 3.77 7.75
N MET A 77 9.37 3.27 7.19
CA MET A 77 9.50 1.93 6.63
C MET A 77 10.07 0.90 7.60
N GLU A 78 10.34 1.28 8.86
CA GLU A 78 10.56 0.30 9.92
C GLU A 78 9.33 -0.61 10.00
N ILE A 79 9.54 -1.91 10.00
CA ILE A 79 8.47 -2.89 9.74
C ILE A 79 7.34 -2.78 10.76
N GLN A 80 7.64 -2.52 12.03
CA GLN A 80 6.63 -2.28 13.07
C GLN A 80 5.78 -1.02 12.85
N ASN A 81 6.17 -0.12 11.95
CA ASN A 81 5.45 1.11 11.62
C ASN A 81 4.44 0.92 10.46
N LEU A 82 4.43 -0.24 9.81
CA LEU A 82 3.50 -0.52 8.72
C LEU A 82 2.09 -0.79 9.25
N LYS A 83 1.17 0.18 9.12
CA LYS A 83 -0.16 0.18 9.74
C LYS A 83 -1.31 0.30 8.76
N TYR A 84 -1.07 0.81 7.56
CA TYR A 84 -2.09 1.10 6.55
C TYR A 84 -1.73 0.42 5.24
N ALA A 85 -2.66 -0.35 4.68
CA ALA A 85 -2.49 -0.97 3.37
C ALA A 85 -3.78 -0.95 2.56
N PHE A 86 -3.65 -0.65 1.27
CA PHE A 86 -4.72 -0.50 0.31
C PHE A 86 -4.51 -1.52 -0.81
N LEU A 87 -5.49 -2.35 -1.06
CA LEU A 87 -5.44 -3.39 -2.09
C LEU A 87 -6.27 -3.00 -3.28
N THR A 88 -5.66 -3.02 -4.47
CA THR A 88 -6.36 -2.74 -5.73
C THR A 88 -7.32 -3.85 -6.10
N HIS A 89 -6.88 -5.09 -6.04
CA HIS A 89 -7.68 -6.29 -6.33
C HIS A 89 -7.04 -7.56 -5.73
N LEU A 90 -7.76 -8.69 -5.79
CA LEU A 90 -7.38 -9.92 -5.06
C LEU A 90 -6.45 -10.87 -5.83
N HIS A 91 -5.88 -10.50 -6.98
CA HIS A 91 -4.90 -11.37 -7.63
C HIS A 91 -3.68 -11.61 -6.74
N SER A 92 -3.08 -12.77 -6.87
CA SER A 92 -2.04 -13.25 -5.96
C SER A 92 -0.75 -12.42 -6.02
N ASP A 93 -0.40 -11.87 -7.16
CA ASP A 93 0.76 -10.99 -7.33
C ASP A 93 0.59 -9.61 -6.67
N HIS A 94 -0.65 -9.24 -6.29
CA HIS A 94 -0.99 -8.05 -5.51
C HIS A 94 -1.28 -8.35 -4.04
N SER A 95 -1.66 -9.60 -3.68
CA SER A 95 -2.21 -9.94 -2.36
C SER A 95 -1.46 -11.01 -1.58
N ALA A 96 -0.63 -11.85 -2.21
CA ALA A 96 -0.05 -13.03 -1.56
C ALA A 96 0.97 -12.72 -0.44
N GLY A 97 1.43 -11.49 -0.30
CA GLY A 97 2.25 -11.04 0.84
C GLY A 97 1.46 -10.69 2.10
N LEU A 98 0.12 -10.83 2.10
CA LEU A 98 -0.72 -10.43 3.23
C LEU A 98 -0.36 -11.15 4.53
N ALA A 99 -0.07 -12.44 4.49
CA ALA A 99 0.33 -13.19 5.67
C ALA A 99 1.60 -12.62 6.31
N ASP A 100 2.60 -12.32 5.48
CA ASP A 100 3.85 -11.70 5.94
C ASP A 100 3.61 -10.29 6.49
N LEU A 101 2.73 -9.48 5.85
CA LEU A 101 2.37 -8.14 6.31
C LEU A 101 1.57 -8.15 7.62
N ILE A 102 0.80 -9.19 7.92
CA ILE A 102 0.11 -9.36 9.19
C ILE A 102 1.09 -9.76 10.29
N LEU A 103 1.91 -10.76 10.04
CA LEU A 103 2.67 -11.47 11.08
C LEU A 103 4.06 -10.86 11.35
N SER A 104 4.86 -10.59 10.34
CA SER A 104 6.23 -10.11 10.54
C SER A 104 6.31 -8.76 11.25
N PRO A 105 5.48 -7.75 10.94
CA PRO A 105 5.43 -6.51 11.71
C PRO A 105 5.02 -6.69 13.16
N TRP A 106 4.09 -7.63 13.44
CA TRP A 106 3.68 -7.97 14.80
C TRP A 106 4.82 -8.60 15.60
N VAL A 107 5.53 -9.55 15.01
CA VAL A 107 6.71 -10.17 15.64
C VAL A 107 7.80 -9.13 15.94
N LEU A 108 7.87 -8.07 15.13
CA LEU A 108 8.79 -6.93 15.31
C LEU A 108 8.13 -5.75 16.06
N GLU A 109 7.18 -6.04 16.95
CA GLU A 109 6.58 -5.09 17.91
C GLU A 109 5.57 -4.08 17.33
N ARG A 110 4.96 -4.33 16.17
CA ARG A 110 3.74 -3.60 15.84
C ARG A 110 2.68 -3.93 16.89
N ASN A 111 2.22 -2.94 17.63
CA ASN A 111 1.35 -3.10 18.79
C ASN A 111 -0.09 -2.61 18.55
N GLU A 112 -0.45 -2.39 17.30
CA GLU A 112 -1.79 -2.02 16.85
C GLU A 112 -2.22 -2.84 15.63
N PRO A 113 -3.54 -3.01 15.40
CA PRO A 113 -4.04 -3.76 14.26
C PRO A 113 -3.62 -3.14 12.92
N LEU A 114 -3.36 -3.98 11.92
CA LEU A 114 -3.18 -3.56 10.54
C LEU A 114 -4.53 -3.07 9.97
N ASN A 115 -4.57 -1.84 9.48
CA ASN A 115 -5.74 -1.28 8.81
C ASN A 115 -5.66 -1.61 7.31
N LEU A 116 -6.61 -2.41 6.82
CA LEU A 116 -6.70 -2.89 5.45
C LEU A 116 -7.92 -2.28 4.76
N PHE A 117 -7.70 -1.76 3.56
CA PHE A 117 -8.73 -1.22 2.68
C PHE A 117 -8.63 -1.91 1.33
N GLY A 118 -9.72 -2.48 0.81
CA GLY A 118 -9.66 -3.17 -0.47
C GLY A 118 -11.00 -3.77 -0.89
N PRO A 119 -11.01 -4.56 -1.96
CA PRO A 119 -12.22 -5.09 -2.55
C PRO A 119 -12.93 -6.08 -1.63
N LYS A 120 -14.18 -6.35 -1.96
CA LYS A 120 -14.96 -7.43 -1.31
C LYS A 120 -14.21 -8.76 -1.42
N GLY A 121 -14.12 -9.49 -0.30
CA GLY A 121 -13.34 -10.73 -0.13
C GLY A 121 -12.04 -10.53 0.63
N LEU A 122 -11.53 -9.30 0.76
CA LEU A 122 -10.33 -9.01 1.55
C LEU A 122 -10.50 -9.35 3.04
N LYS A 123 -11.69 -9.11 3.59
CA LYS A 123 -11.99 -9.44 4.98
C LYS A 123 -11.88 -10.94 5.24
N GLU A 124 -12.54 -11.74 4.41
CA GLU A 124 -12.47 -13.20 4.51
C GLU A 124 -11.04 -13.71 4.33
N MET A 125 -10.29 -13.17 3.36
CA MET A 125 -8.89 -13.52 3.14
C MET A 125 -8.06 -13.27 4.40
N ALA A 126 -8.15 -12.09 5.03
CA ALA A 126 -7.40 -11.76 6.24
C ALA A 126 -7.78 -12.66 7.43
N GLU A 127 -9.07 -12.96 7.61
CA GLU A 127 -9.57 -13.87 8.65
C GLU A 127 -9.03 -15.30 8.45
N LYS A 128 -9.09 -15.82 7.22
CA LYS A 128 -8.58 -17.17 6.90
C LYS A 128 -7.06 -17.29 7.03
N ILE A 129 -6.32 -16.25 6.71
CA ILE A 129 -4.88 -16.20 6.96
C ILE A 129 -4.59 -16.27 8.45
N SER A 130 -5.26 -15.46 9.27
CA SER A 130 -5.07 -15.47 10.73
C SER A 130 -5.45 -16.83 11.33
N GLU A 131 -6.51 -17.46 10.85
CA GLU A 131 -6.92 -18.80 11.24
C GLU A 131 -5.86 -19.86 10.87
N ALA A 132 -5.29 -19.78 9.66
CA ALA A 132 -4.25 -20.69 9.19
C ALA A 132 -2.97 -20.62 10.04
N TYR A 133 -2.65 -19.44 10.58
CA TYR A 133 -1.50 -19.20 11.45
C TYR A 133 -1.81 -19.27 12.95
N SER A 134 -2.99 -19.78 13.34
CA SER A 134 -3.43 -19.83 14.74
C SER A 134 -2.43 -20.51 15.67
N VAL A 135 -1.73 -21.54 15.22
CA VAL A 135 -0.70 -22.25 16.02
C VAL A 135 0.48 -21.34 16.34
N ASP A 136 1.01 -20.58 15.36
CA ASP A 136 2.11 -19.63 15.60
C ASP A 136 1.65 -18.46 16.46
N ILE A 137 0.43 -17.95 16.23
CA ILE A 137 -0.16 -16.87 17.01
C ILE A 137 -0.32 -17.29 18.48
N ASP A 138 -0.89 -18.47 18.74
CA ASP A 138 -1.06 -18.98 20.09
C ASP A 138 0.28 -19.18 20.80
N TYR A 139 1.27 -19.77 20.13
CA TYR A 139 2.60 -19.93 20.68
C TYR A 139 3.26 -18.62 21.08
N ARG A 140 3.08 -17.55 20.26
CA ARG A 140 3.64 -16.21 20.54
C ARG A 140 2.86 -15.45 21.60
N ILE A 141 1.60 -15.77 21.83
CA ILE A 141 0.82 -15.13 22.89
C ILE A 141 1.02 -15.86 24.23
N ASN A 142 0.93 -17.19 24.23
CA ASN A 142 0.85 -18.01 25.42
C ASN A 142 2.11 -18.83 25.70
N GLY A 143 3.07 -18.84 24.76
CA GLY A 143 4.29 -19.65 24.86
C GLY A 143 5.51 -18.87 25.36
N SER A 144 6.70 -19.35 25.00
CA SER A 144 7.97 -18.84 25.50
C SER A 144 8.50 -17.58 24.77
N GLN A 145 7.82 -17.10 23.75
CA GLN A 145 8.15 -15.90 22.98
C GLN A 145 6.97 -14.92 22.99
N PRO A 146 6.66 -14.31 24.13
CA PRO A 146 5.44 -13.52 24.27
C PRO A 146 5.47 -12.30 23.35
N SER A 147 4.42 -12.15 22.54
CA SER A 147 4.15 -10.96 21.74
C SER A 147 2.89 -10.25 22.25
N ASN A 148 2.70 -9.00 21.82
CA ASN A 148 1.50 -8.24 22.19
C ASN A 148 0.23 -8.83 21.59
N LEU A 149 -0.92 -8.50 22.18
CA LEU A 149 -2.23 -9.06 21.84
C LEU A 149 -2.95 -8.33 20.68
N GLU A 150 -2.34 -7.30 20.11
CA GLU A 150 -3.01 -6.42 19.15
C GLU A 150 -2.39 -6.47 17.74
N GLY A 151 -1.08 -6.58 17.63
CA GLY A 151 -0.38 -6.37 16.36
C GLY A 151 -0.63 -7.40 15.27
N TYR A 152 -1.11 -8.60 15.59
CA TYR A 152 -1.50 -9.61 14.59
C TYR A 152 -2.94 -9.43 14.08
N LYS A 153 -3.73 -8.57 14.73
CA LYS A 153 -5.11 -8.33 14.33
C LYS A 153 -5.18 -7.45 13.08
N THR A 154 -6.29 -7.55 12.38
CA THR A 154 -6.60 -6.73 11.22
C THR A 154 -7.90 -5.96 11.41
N LYS A 155 -7.96 -4.73 10.92
CA LYS A 155 -9.18 -3.94 10.77
C LYS A 155 -9.43 -3.77 9.29
N VAL A 156 -10.33 -4.57 8.73
CA VAL A 156 -10.61 -4.59 7.30
C VAL A 156 -11.85 -3.76 6.99
N ARG A 157 -11.70 -2.87 6.02
CA ARG A 157 -12.78 -2.15 5.38
C ARG A 157 -12.84 -2.53 3.90
N GLU A 158 -13.87 -3.27 3.53
CA GLU A 158 -14.20 -3.50 2.12
C GLU A 158 -14.77 -2.21 1.52
N ILE A 159 -14.24 -1.82 0.37
CA ILE A 159 -14.44 -0.49 -0.20
C ILE A 159 -15.42 -0.48 -1.38
N SER A 160 -15.88 0.71 -1.70
CA SER A 160 -16.55 1.09 -2.94
C SER A 160 -15.95 2.40 -3.45
N GLU A 161 -16.38 2.90 -4.61
CA GLU A 161 -15.90 4.18 -5.14
C GLU A 161 -16.12 5.34 -4.16
N GLY A 162 -15.23 6.32 -4.23
CA GLY A 162 -15.24 7.54 -3.45
C GLY A 162 -14.12 7.62 -2.43
N ILE A 163 -14.23 8.53 -1.48
CA ILE A 163 -13.22 8.71 -0.42
C ILE A 163 -13.33 7.55 0.57
N ILE A 164 -12.29 6.73 0.63
CA ILE A 164 -12.22 5.52 1.46
C ILE A 164 -11.42 5.74 2.74
N PHE A 165 -10.49 6.69 2.74
CA PHE A 165 -9.65 6.99 3.89
C PHE A 165 -9.28 8.47 3.91
N ARG A 166 -9.13 9.02 5.12
CA ARG A 166 -8.63 10.37 5.35
C ARG A 166 -8.01 10.45 6.74
N ASP A 167 -6.82 10.99 6.80
CA ASP A 167 -6.19 11.42 8.05
C ASP A 167 -5.57 12.82 7.91
N LYS A 168 -4.66 13.19 8.81
CA LYS A 168 -3.97 14.49 8.78
C LYS A 168 -2.96 14.62 7.62
N ASN A 169 -2.51 13.52 7.04
CA ASN A 169 -1.43 13.47 6.07
C ASN A 169 -1.94 13.25 4.64
N ILE A 170 -3.06 12.49 4.47
CA ILE A 170 -3.46 11.97 3.17
C ILE A 170 -4.98 11.81 3.04
N ILE A 171 -5.46 11.97 1.83
CA ILE A 171 -6.82 11.57 1.42
C ILE A 171 -6.66 10.50 0.35
N VAL A 172 -7.40 9.39 0.52
CA VAL A 172 -7.41 8.29 -0.45
C VAL A 172 -8.81 8.15 -1.03
N GLU A 173 -8.90 8.28 -2.35
CA GLU A 173 -10.10 8.03 -3.13
C GLU A 173 -9.91 6.75 -3.94
N ALA A 174 -10.91 5.85 -3.92
CA ALA A 174 -10.98 4.67 -4.77
C ALA A 174 -11.88 4.94 -5.97
N PHE A 175 -11.53 4.41 -7.12
CA PHE A 175 -12.39 4.37 -8.31
C PHE A 175 -12.33 2.98 -8.93
N GLU A 176 -13.47 2.47 -9.41
CA GLU A 176 -13.52 1.19 -10.10
C GLU A 176 -12.81 1.29 -11.44
N ASN A 177 -12.05 0.26 -11.79
CA ASN A 177 -11.42 0.10 -13.09
C ASN A 177 -11.96 -1.15 -13.83
N ASN A 178 -11.52 -1.34 -15.08
CA ASN A 178 -11.94 -2.45 -15.93
C ASN A 178 -10.82 -3.49 -16.04
N HIS A 179 -10.88 -4.51 -15.21
CA HIS A 179 -9.92 -5.61 -15.23
C HIS A 179 -10.55 -6.90 -15.83
N GLY A 180 -11.15 -6.77 -17.01
CA GLY A 180 -11.80 -7.86 -17.71
C GLY A 180 -12.94 -8.49 -16.89
N ASP A 181 -12.92 -9.80 -16.75
CA ASP A 181 -13.92 -10.55 -15.97
C ASP A 181 -13.65 -10.50 -14.45
N PHE A 182 -12.52 -9.97 -14.02
CA PHE A 182 -12.18 -9.83 -12.62
C PHE A 182 -12.89 -8.62 -12.02
N ARG A 183 -13.98 -8.89 -11.29
CA ARG A 183 -14.81 -7.85 -10.68
C ARG A 183 -14.18 -7.32 -9.38
N ASN A 184 -14.63 -6.13 -8.94
CA ASN A 184 -14.12 -5.45 -7.74
C ASN A 184 -12.61 -5.17 -7.84
N SER A 185 -12.19 -4.57 -8.93
CA SER A 185 -10.85 -4.01 -9.14
C SER A 185 -10.92 -2.49 -9.07
N PHE A 186 -9.94 -1.89 -8.36
CA PHE A 186 -9.92 -0.47 -8.06
C PHE A 186 -8.59 0.15 -8.45
N GLY A 187 -8.65 1.40 -8.89
CA GLY A 187 -7.53 2.32 -8.85
C GLY A 187 -7.68 3.27 -7.66
N PHE A 188 -6.61 3.94 -7.29
CA PHE A 188 -6.57 4.88 -6.17
C PHE A 188 -6.02 6.23 -6.56
N VAL A 189 -6.56 7.29 -5.95
CA VAL A 189 -5.97 8.63 -5.95
C VAL A 189 -5.55 8.95 -4.52
N PHE A 190 -4.25 9.16 -4.33
CA PHE A 190 -3.66 9.61 -3.08
C PHE A 190 -3.34 11.09 -3.18
N THR A 191 -3.92 11.88 -2.30
CA THR A 191 -3.68 13.33 -2.25
C THR A 191 -3.05 13.67 -0.91
N THR A 192 -1.84 14.19 -0.94
CA THR A 192 -1.12 14.73 0.22
C THR A 192 -1.12 16.26 0.17
N HIS A 193 -0.39 16.92 1.06
CA HIS A 193 -0.26 18.38 1.05
C HIS A 193 0.44 18.93 -0.20
N ASP A 194 1.31 18.13 -0.85
CA ASP A 194 2.19 18.56 -1.96
C ASP A 194 2.09 17.70 -3.21
N LYS A 195 1.43 16.52 -3.17
CA LYS A 195 1.36 15.58 -4.28
C LYS A 195 -0.03 15.00 -4.50
N LYS A 196 -0.32 14.75 -5.78
CA LYS A 196 -1.42 13.90 -6.23
C LYS A 196 -0.81 12.70 -6.97
N ILE A 197 -0.96 11.51 -6.41
CA ILE A 197 -0.42 10.26 -6.96
C ILE A 197 -1.59 9.35 -7.32
N VAL A 198 -1.62 8.85 -8.54
CA VAL A 198 -2.68 7.97 -9.04
C VAL A 198 -2.10 6.59 -9.31
N PHE A 199 -2.77 5.56 -8.83
CA PHE A 199 -2.50 4.15 -9.15
C PHE A 199 -3.67 3.63 -9.97
N SER A 200 -3.39 3.10 -11.16
CA SER A 200 -4.46 2.51 -11.98
C SER A 200 -4.94 1.15 -11.44
N GLY A 201 -4.10 0.42 -10.70
CA GLY A 201 -4.26 -1.02 -10.59
C GLY A 201 -4.14 -1.68 -11.96
N ASP A 202 -4.45 -2.97 -12.06
CA ASP A 202 -4.52 -3.68 -13.31
C ASP A 202 -5.83 -3.33 -14.04
N THR A 203 -5.72 -2.85 -15.27
CA THR A 203 -6.89 -2.38 -16.02
C THR A 203 -6.68 -2.41 -17.51
N ALA A 204 -7.71 -2.79 -18.26
CA ALA A 204 -7.79 -2.45 -19.68
C ALA A 204 -7.87 -0.93 -19.87
N TYR A 205 -7.98 -0.46 -21.11
CA TYR A 205 -8.21 0.96 -21.40
C TYR A 205 -9.34 1.52 -20.51
N SER A 206 -9.08 2.61 -19.82
CA SER A 206 -10.02 3.22 -18.86
C SER A 206 -10.01 4.73 -18.96
N GLU A 207 -11.15 5.29 -19.38
CA GLU A 207 -11.37 6.75 -19.35
C GLU A 207 -11.34 7.29 -17.91
N LYS A 208 -11.77 6.50 -16.92
CA LYS A 208 -11.68 6.87 -15.51
C LYS A 208 -10.22 7.10 -15.08
N VAL A 209 -9.29 6.21 -15.47
CA VAL A 209 -7.86 6.42 -15.18
C VAL A 209 -7.38 7.72 -15.79
N ILE A 210 -7.73 7.98 -17.06
CA ILE A 210 -7.36 9.23 -17.75
C ILE A 210 -7.93 10.45 -17.02
N GLU A 211 -9.20 10.39 -16.58
CA GLU A 211 -9.83 11.47 -15.83
C GLU A 211 -9.15 11.70 -14.48
N LYS A 212 -8.95 10.65 -13.70
CA LYS A 212 -8.32 10.73 -12.37
C LYS A 212 -6.85 11.16 -12.44
N ALA A 213 -6.15 10.82 -13.51
CA ALA A 213 -4.76 11.20 -13.73
C ALA A 213 -4.59 12.68 -14.14
N LYS A 214 -5.65 13.38 -14.53
CA LYS A 214 -5.54 14.81 -14.85
C LYS A 214 -5.02 15.60 -13.65
N GLY A 215 -3.93 16.33 -13.88
CA GLY A 215 -3.26 17.13 -12.84
C GLY A 215 -2.58 16.29 -11.75
N ALA A 216 -2.34 15.01 -11.97
CA ALA A 216 -1.52 14.21 -11.08
C ALA A 216 -0.03 14.52 -11.27
N ASP A 217 0.73 14.50 -10.16
CA ASP A 217 2.18 14.59 -10.19
C ASP A 217 2.80 13.27 -10.67
N VAL A 218 2.17 12.14 -10.31
CA VAL A 218 2.62 10.80 -10.70
C VAL A 218 1.42 9.92 -11.05
N LEU A 219 1.52 9.18 -12.14
CA LEU A 219 0.65 8.06 -12.48
C LEU A 219 1.48 6.77 -12.44
N VAL A 220 1.10 5.86 -11.53
CA VAL A 220 1.61 4.48 -11.52
C VAL A 220 0.61 3.65 -12.30
N HIS A 221 1.07 3.10 -13.43
CA HIS A 221 0.22 2.37 -14.36
C HIS A 221 0.93 1.10 -14.80
N GLU A 222 0.15 0.02 -14.98
CA GLU A 222 0.70 -1.20 -15.54
C GLU A 222 1.18 -0.96 -16.98
N VAL A 223 2.24 -1.65 -17.35
CA VAL A 223 2.73 -1.65 -18.72
C VAL A 223 3.28 -3.02 -19.08
N TYR A 224 2.85 -3.55 -20.21
CA TYR A 224 3.44 -4.72 -20.82
C TYR A 224 4.33 -4.33 -21.98
N SER A 225 5.46 -5.04 -22.13
CA SER A 225 6.24 -4.89 -23.35
C SER A 225 5.46 -5.49 -24.53
N GLU A 226 5.62 -4.91 -25.73
CA GLU A 226 5.01 -5.44 -26.96
C GLU A 226 5.29 -6.93 -27.15
N LYS A 227 6.50 -7.38 -26.83
CA LYS A 227 6.92 -8.77 -26.87
C LYS A 227 6.16 -9.67 -25.87
N ALA A 228 5.85 -9.17 -24.66
CA ALA A 228 5.08 -9.93 -23.68
C ALA A 228 3.61 -10.04 -24.08
N VAL A 229 3.03 -8.97 -24.63
CA VAL A 229 1.65 -8.98 -25.15
C VAL A 229 1.50 -9.96 -26.32
N SER A 230 2.45 -9.98 -27.26
CA SER A 230 2.40 -10.92 -28.39
C SER A 230 2.45 -12.39 -27.91
N TYR A 231 3.22 -12.68 -26.86
CA TYR A 231 3.32 -14.04 -26.31
C TYR A 231 2.02 -14.50 -25.62
N THR A 232 1.33 -13.61 -24.91
CA THR A 232 0.03 -13.92 -24.27
C THR A 232 -1.10 -14.05 -25.28
N HIS A 233 -1.10 -13.25 -26.33
CA HIS A 233 -2.09 -13.34 -27.42
C HIS A 233 -1.93 -14.60 -28.27
N LEU A 234 -0.69 -15.06 -28.51
CA LEU A 234 -0.43 -16.31 -29.25
C LEU A 234 -0.98 -17.52 -28.48
N ARG A 235 -0.92 -17.53 -27.12
CA ARG A 235 -1.55 -18.61 -26.33
C ARG A 235 -3.06 -18.59 -26.31
N ALA A 236 -3.68 -17.41 -26.39
CA ALA A 236 -5.14 -17.29 -26.42
C ALA A 236 -5.75 -17.84 -27.73
N HIS A 237 -4.96 -17.95 -28.82
CA HIS A 237 -5.39 -18.51 -30.09
C HIS A 237 -5.06 -20.00 -30.26
N GLU A 238 -4.36 -20.62 -29.33
CA GLU A 238 -3.97 -22.04 -29.38
C GLU A 238 -4.87 -22.97 -28.56
N THR A 239 -6.08 -22.60 -28.20
CA THR A 239 -7.07 -23.57 -27.74
C THR A 239 -7.56 -24.35 -28.97
N PRO A 240 -7.24 -25.66 -29.11
CA PRO A 240 -7.81 -26.45 -30.20
C PRO A 240 -9.31 -26.49 -30.01
N ALA A 241 -10.04 -26.06 -31.00
CA ALA A 241 -11.44 -26.43 -31.12
C ALA A 241 -11.50 -27.96 -31.29
N ASN A 242 -11.99 -28.65 -30.26
CA ASN A 242 -12.54 -29.99 -30.38
C ASN A 242 -14.04 -29.93 -30.25
#